data_494c0e5134246b9cd489b72fe9e01d5f
#
_entry.id   494c0e5134246b9cd489b72fe9e01d5f
#
_cell.length_a   1.000
_cell.length_b   1.000
_cell.length_c   1.000
_cell.angle_alpha   90.00
_cell.angle_beta   90.00
_cell.angle_gamma   90.00
#
_symmetry.space_group_name_H-M   'P 1'
#
loop_
_entity.id
_entity.type
_entity.pdbx_description
1 polymer ?
#
loop_
_entity_poly.entity_id
_entity_poly.type
_entity_poly.pdbx_seq_one_letter_code
_entity_poly.pdbx_strand_id
1 'polypeptide(L)'
;VPLAFLGRHAAGNAAVAVELSLALCRKDFDITDEAILEGLAAVENRSSIRVVSQRPLVILDACRTPQQAAALLRVLNMAKVRHMSAIIGLTEEEGAEAFFSALETGLTPEEQKKDKSTMPGMSENPFDKVYLVTPQGTDTALTERLTEKAKYHFDAELCATLAEAVRLAHANTRRG
;
A
#
# COMPACT_ATOMS: atom_id res chain seq x y z
N VAL A 1 -21.19 -9.06 -6.66
CA VAL A 1 -20.94 -7.66 -7.05
C VAL A 1 -19.47 -7.55 -7.41
N PRO A 2 -19.12 -7.12 -8.64
CA PRO A 2 -17.74 -6.80 -8.95
C PRO A 2 -17.31 -5.57 -8.11
N LEU A 3 -16.37 -5.76 -7.19
CA LEU A 3 -15.79 -4.65 -6.45
C LEU A 3 -14.74 -3.95 -7.32
N ALA A 4 -14.80 -2.62 -7.37
CA ALA A 4 -13.87 -1.79 -8.12
C ALA A 4 -12.43 -1.79 -7.53
N PHE A 5 -12.19 -2.56 -6.46
CA PHE A 5 -10.94 -2.54 -5.69
C PHE A 5 -10.20 -3.87 -5.74
N LEU A 6 -8.87 -3.79 -5.76
CA LEU A 6 -7.99 -4.94 -5.63
C LEU A 6 -7.69 -5.24 -4.16
N GLY A 7 -7.76 -6.52 -3.78
CA GLY A 7 -7.34 -7.02 -2.47
C GLY A 7 -8.47 -7.42 -1.51
N ARG A 8 -8.15 -8.35 -0.60
CA ARG A 8 -9.11 -8.91 0.38
C ARG A 8 -9.65 -7.87 1.38
N HIS A 9 -8.86 -6.82 1.68
CA HIS A 9 -9.29 -5.73 2.57
C HIS A 9 -10.44 -4.92 1.98
N ALA A 10 -10.53 -4.81 0.64
CA ALA A 10 -11.63 -4.12 -0.03
C ALA A 10 -12.97 -4.84 0.20
N ALA A 11 -12.98 -6.17 0.19
CA ALA A 11 -14.19 -6.94 0.49
C ALA A 11 -14.63 -6.74 1.95
N GLY A 12 -13.68 -6.68 2.90
CA GLY A 12 -13.99 -6.37 4.31
C GLY A 12 -14.60 -4.98 4.48
N ASN A 13 -14.00 -3.96 3.84
CA ASN A 13 -14.51 -2.59 3.88
C ASN A 13 -15.90 -2.48 3.24
N ALA A 14 -16.13 -3.17 2.11
CA ALA A 14 -17.43 -3.21 1.47
C ALA A 14 -18.49 -3.86 2.37
N ALA A 15 -18.16 -4.96 3.06
CA ALA A 15 -19.07 -5.60 4.01
C ALA A 15 -19.45 -4.65 5.16
N VAL A 16 -18.48 -3.91 5.72
CA VAL A 16 -18.76 -2.90 6.75
C VAL A 16 -19.67 -1.79 6.21
N ALA A 17 -19.44 -1.31 4.98
CA ALA A 17 -20.28 -0.30 4.35
C ALA A 17 -21.72 -0.78 4.17
N VAL A 18 -21.91 -2.04 3.72
CA VAL A 18 -23.25 -2.66 3.61
C VAL A 18 -23.92 -2.73 4.97
N GLU A 19 -23.25 -3.25 5.99
CA GLU A 19 -23.81 -3.35 7.35
C GLU A 19 -24.20 -1.98 7.93
N LEU A 20 -23.39 -0.95 7.68
CA LEU A 20 -23.72 0.43 8.08
C LEU A 20 -24.96 0.95 7.36
N SER A 21 -25.08 0.71 6.06
CA SER A 21 -26.26 1.09 5.26
C SER A 21 -27.52 0.40 5.77
N LEU A 22 -27.45 -0.90 6.04
CA LEU A 22 -28.56 -1.66 6.62
C LEU A 22 -28.91 -1.17 8.04
N ALA A 23 -27.92 -0.76 8.84
CA ALA A 23 -28.16 -0.18 10.15
C ALA A 23 -28.85 1.18 10.07
N LEU A 24 -28.57 1.98 9.03
CA LEU A 24 -29.28 3.24 8.75
C LEU A 24 -30.73 2.97 8.30
N CYS A 25 -30.99 1.98 7.45
CA CYS A 25 -32.34 1.58 7.08
C CYS A 25 -33.19 1.24 8.30
N ARG A 26 -32.62 0.58 9.32
CA ARG A 26 -33.30 0.31 10.60
C ARG A 26 -33.60 1.58 11.43
N LYS A 27 -33.11 2.72 11.02
CA LYS A 27 -33.33 4.05 11.62
C LYS A 27 -34.12 4.97 10.68
N ASP A 28 -34.96 4.38 9.82
CA ASP A 28 -35.87 5.06 8.89
C ASP A 28 -35.18 5.90 7.79
N PHE A 29 -33.90 5.59 7.47
CA PHE A 29 -33.28 6.11 6.26
C PHE A 29 -33.75 5.28 5.05
N ASP A 30 -34.19 5.97 4.00
CA ASP A 30 -34.64 5.34 2.75
C ASP A 30 -33.43 5.02 1.86
N ILE A 31 -32.82 3.86 2.08
CA ILE A 31 -31.68 3.35 1.29
C ILE A 31 -32.10 1.99 0.70
N THR A 32 -32.23 1.91 -0.61
CA THR A 32 -32.57 0.66 -1.28
C THR A 32 -31.38 -0.25 -1.50
N ASP A 33 -31.63 -1.54 -1.69
CA ASP A 33 -30.58 -2.51 -2.01
C ASP A 33 -29.84 -2.13 -3.32
N GLU A 34 -30.58 -1.61 -4.31
CA GLU A 34 -30.03 -1.12 -5.56
C GLU A 34 -29.06 0.05 -5.33
N ALA A 35 -29.45 1.02 -4.46
CA ALA A 35 -28.58 2.15 -4.12
C ALA A 35 -27.28 1.69 -3.44
N ILE A 36 -27.33 0.67 -2.58
CA ILE A 36 -26.14 0.06 -1.96
C ILE A 36 -25.24 -0.57 -3.03
N LEU A 37 -25.82 -1.35 -3.95
CA LEU A 37 -25.09 -2.03 -5.01
C LEU A 37 -24.45 -1.04 -5.99
N GLU A 38 -25.21 -0.02 -6.41
CA GLU A 38 -24.71 1.04 -7.29
C GLU A 38 -23.61 1.86 -6.61
N GLY A 39 -23.81 2.22 -5.33
CA GLY A 39 -22.80 2.91 -4.53
C GLY A 39 -21.49 2.14 -4.44
N LEU A 40 -21.53 0.83 -4.16
CA LEU A 40 -20.34 -0.03 -4.12
C LEU A 40 -19.64 -0.14 -5.47
N ALA A 41 -20.40 -0.17 -6.56
CA ALA A 41 -19.85 -0.25 -7.92
C ALA A 41 -19.25 1.09 -8.37
N ALA A 42 -19.80 2.22 -7.91
CA ALA A 42 -19.38 3.56 -8.31
C ALA A 42 -18.23 4.15 -7.47
N VAL A 43 -17.85 3.49 -6.37
CA VAL A 43 -16.76 4.03 -5.51
C VAL A 43 -15.46 4.11 -6.27
N GLU A 44 -14.93 5.32 -6.43
CA GLU A 44 -13.56 5.58 -6.85
C GLU A 44 -12.66 5.72 -5.63
N ASN A 45 -11.82 4.73 -5.35
CA ASN A 45 -10.80 4.87 -4.32
C ASN A 45 -9.49 5.34 -4.93
N ARG A 46 -9.24 6.65 -4.88
CA ARG A 46 -7.99 7.25 -5.40
C ARG A 46 -6.76 6.98 -4.53
N SER A 47 -6.96 6.47 -3.33
CA SER A 47 -5.90 6.20 -2.35
C SER A 47 -5.50 4.73 -2.23
N SER A 48 -6.08 3.83 -3.04
CA SER A 48 -5.75 2.42 -3.06
C SER A 48 -4.99 2.05 -4.34
N ILE A 49 -4.46 0.86 -4.41
CA ILE A 49 -3.62 0.35 -5.49
C ILE A 49 -4.17 0.72 -6.88
N ARG A 50 -3.45 1.57 -7.60
CA ARG A 50 -3.83 2.07 -8.92
C ARG A 50 -2.69 1.85 -9.92
N VAL A 51 -2.95 1.11 -10.98
CA VAL A 51 -2.03 0.99 -12.11
C VAL A 51 -2.17 2.22 -12.99
N VAL A 52 -1.09 3.01 -13.14
CA VAL A 52 -1.04 4.23 -13.96
C VAL A 52 -0.32 4.02 -15.28
N SER A 53 0.52 2.99 -15.38
CA SER A 53 1.18 2.56 -16.61
C SER A 53 1.39 1.05 -16.56
N GLN A 54 1.34 0.40 -17.73
CA GLN A 54 1.61 -1.02 -17.87
C GLN A 54 3.01 -1.32 -18.44
N ARG A 55 3.65 -0.35 -19.09
CA ARG A 55 4.96 -0.50 -19.71
C ARG A 55 5.78 0.78 -19.58
N PRO A 56 6.68 0.91 -18.60
CA PRO A 56 6.84 -0.01 -17.48
C PRO A 56 5.61 -0.06 -16.59
N LEU A 57 5.45 -1.14 -15.81
CA LEU A 57 4.39 -1.20 -14.80
C LEU A 57 4.65 -0.15 -13.72
N VAL A 58 3.71 0.79 -13.58
CA VAL A 58 3.75 1.81 -12.53
C VAL A 58 2.48 1.71 -11.70
N ILE A 59 2.66 1.55 -10.40
CA ILE A 59 1.58 1.42 -9.41
C ILE A 59 1.68 2.58 -8.44
N LEU A 60 0.57 3.23 -8.17
CA LEU A 60 0.43 4.22 -7.10
C LEU A 60 -0.41 3.64 -5.97
N ASP A 61 0.01 3.89 -4.74
CA ASP A 61 -0.73 3.57 -3.54
C ASP A 61 -0.45 4.64 -2.47
N ALA A 62 -1.45 4.98 -1.67
CA ALA A 62 -1.34 5.94 -0.58
C ALA A 62 -1.19 5.27 0.79
N CYS A 63 -0.62 4.06 0.83
CA CYS A 63 -0.40 3.34 2.08
C CYS A 63 0.56 4.11 3.00
N ARG A 64 0.18 4.20 4.27
CA ARG A 64 0.94 4.91 5.31
C ARG A 64 0.94 4.18 6.66
N THR A 65 0.17 3.10 6.76
CA THR A 65 0.11 2.27 7.96
C THR A 65 0.71 0.89 7.70
N PRO A 66 1.21 0.19 8.73
CA PRO A 66 1.73 -1.17 8.58
C PRO A 66 0.72 -2.15 7.96
N GLN A 67 -0.56 -2.00 8.29
CA GLN A 67 -1.64 -2.84 7.76
C GLN A 67 -1.82 -2.64 6.25
N GLN A 68 -1.75 -1.38 5.79
CA GLN A 68 -1.84 -1.04 4.37
C GLN A 68 -0.59 -1.51 3.61
N ALA A 69 0.60 -1.33 4.17
CA ALA A 69 1.86 -1.80 3.59
C ALA A 69 1.87 -3.33 3.40
N ALA A 70 1.45 -4.08 4.44
CA ALA A 70 1.30 -5.54 4.35
C ALA A 70 0.28 -5.94 3.27
N ALA A 71 -0.85 -5.23 3.18
CA ALA A 71 -1.87 -5.49 2.17
C ALA A 71 -1.36 -5.24 0.75
N LEU A 72 -0.62 -4.14 0.53
CA LEU A 72 0.02 -3.82 -0.75
C LEU A 72 0.98 -4.93 -1.16
N LEU A 73 1.90 -5.34 -0.29
CA LEU A 73 2.86 -6.39 -0.61
C LEU A 73 2.17 -7.72 -0.97
N ARG A 74 1.10 -8.09 -0.25
CA ARG A 74 0.32 -9.30 -0.57
C ARG A 74 -0.31 -9.23 -1.96
N VAL A 75 -0.82 -8.07 -2.37
CA VAL A 75 -1.38 -7.88 -3.72
C VAL A 75 -0.29 -7.99 -4.79
N LEU A 76 0.88 -7.37 -4.58
CA LEU A 76 2.03 -7.48 -5.48
C LEU A 76 2.48 -8.93 -5.65
N ASN A 77 2.54 -9.70 -4.54
CA ASN A 77 2.88 -11.12 -4.58
C ASN A 77 1.82 -11.98 -5.29
N MET A 78 0.53 -11.71 -5.05
CA MET A 78 -0.56 -12.40 -5.78
C MET A 78 -0.49 -12.12 -7.28
N ALA A 79 -0.13 -10.90 -7.68
CA ALA A 79 0.09 -10.52 -9.06
C ALA A 79 1.44 -11.01 -9.62
N LYS A 80 2.24 -11.73 -8.81
CA LYS A 80 3.57 -12.23 -9.17
C LYS A 80 4.53 -11.14 -9.65
N VAL A 81 4.34 -9.92 -9.15
CA VAL A 81 5.25 -8.81 -9.45
C VAL A 81 6.60 -9.08 -8.78
N ARG A 82 7.68 -8.89 -9.54
CA ARG A 82 9.07 -9.07 -9.10
C ARG A 82 9.91 -7.94 -9.68
N HIS A 83 11.04 -7.66 -9.03
CA HIS A 83 12.02 -6.70 -9.52
C HIS A 83 11.46 -5.27 -9.70
N MET A 84 10.98 -4.70 -8.60
CA MET A 84 10.46 -3.33 -8.54
C MET A 84 11.44 -2.35 -7.89
N SER A 85 11.35 -1.09 -8.30
CA SER A 85 11.81 0.03 -7.48
C SER A 85 10.60 0.67 -6.78
N ALA A 86 10.74 0.97 -5.48
CA ALA A 86 9.74 1.74 -4.75
C ALA A 86 10.19 3.19 -4.58
N ILE A 87 9.24 4.13 -4.62
CA ILE A 87 9.46 5.53 -4.24
C ILE A 87 8.50 5.82 -3.07
N ILE A 88 9.05 6.19 -1.92
CA ILE A 88 8.29 6.33 -0.68
C ILE A 88 8.45 7.75 -0.13
N GLY A 89 7.33 8.40 0.20
CA GLY A 89 7.29 9.65 0.93
C GLY A 89 6.38 9.49 2.15
N LEU A 90 6.94 9.61 3.35
CA LEU A 90 6.19 9.59 4.61
C LEU A 90 6.27 10.97 5.28
N THR A 91 5.20 11.37 5.94
CA THR A 91 5.06 12.66 6.62
C THR A 91 5.28 12.59 8.12
N GLU A 92 5.42 11.37 8.66
CA GLU A 92 5.55 11.10 10.09
C GLU A 92 6.60 10.01 10.33
N GLU A 93 7.33 10.11 11.43
CA GLU A 93 8.31 9.11 11.84
C GLU A 93 7.70 8.01 12.70
N GLU A 94 6.60 8.34 13.38
CA GLU A 94 5.88 7.39 14.22
C GLU A 94 5.33 6.22 13.38
N GLY A 95 5.62 5.00 13.81
CA GLY A 95 5.20 3.80 13.10
C GLY A 95 6.00 3.45 11.84
N ALA A 96 7.00 4.25 11.43
CA ALA A 96 7.76 4.03 10.20
C ALA A 96 8.50 2.68 10.20
N GLU A 97 9.07 2.27 11.32
CA GLU A 97 9.73 0.97 11.47
C GLU A 97 8.77 -0.19 11.21
N ALA A 98 7.59 -0.12 11.83
CA ALA A 98 6.54 -1.11 11.62
C ALA A 98 5.99 -1.10 10.18
N PHE A 99 5.94 0.08 9.55
CA PHE A 99 5.56 0.23 8.15
C PHE A 99 6.57 -0.44 7.22
N PHE A 100 7.88 -0.17 7.39
CA PHE A 100 8.93 -0.78 6.57
C PHE A 100 8.99 -2.29 6.77
N SER A 101 8.92 -2.77 8.02
CA SER A 101 8.86 -4.19 8.32
C SER A 101 7.64 -4.88 7.67
N ALA A 102 6.48 -4.24 7.69
CA ALA A 102 5.27 -4.76 7.05
C ALA A 102 5.35 -4.74 5.51
N LEU A 103 6.02 -3.72 4.94
CA LEU A 103 6.26 -3.62 3.50
C LEU A 103 7.28 -4.67 3.02
N GLU A 104 8.24 -5.05 3.86
CA GLU A 104 9.22 -6.11 3.56
C GLU A 104 8.61 -7.51 3.66
N THR A 105 7.84 -7.78 4.72
CA THR A 105 7.41 -9.15 5.08
C THR A 105 5.99 -9.49 4.64
N GLY A 106 5.16 -8.49 4.36
CA GLY A 106 3.73 -8.67 4.13
C GLY A 106 2.94 -9.01 5.39
N LEU A 107 3.54 -8.84 6.58
CA LEU A 107 2.92 -9.16 7.87
C LEU A 107 2.72 -7.89 8.68
N THR A 108 1.54 -7.76 9.29
CA THR A 108 1.30 -6.69 10.27
C THR A 108 2.07 -6.95 11.57
N PRO A 109 2.28 -5.95 12.44
CA PRO A 109 2.94 -6.14 13.73
C PRO A 109 2.27 -7.21 14.60
N GLU A 110 0.94 -7.35 14.51
CA GLU A 110 0.18 -8.36 15.25
C GLU A 110 0.40 -9.77 14.67
N GLU A 111 0.52 -9.87 13.35
CA GLU A 111 0.82 -11.14 12.68
C GLU A 111 2.26 -11.58 12.91
N GLN A 112 3.22 -10.66 12.96
CA GLN A 112 4.62 -10.97 13.25
C GLN A 112 4.85 -11.56 14.65
N LYS A 113 3.94 -11.26 15.60
CA LYS A 113 3.98 -11.81 16.97
C LYS A 113 3.42 -13.23 17.06
N LYS A 114 2.70 -13.71 16.06
CA LYS A 114 2.14 -15.08 16.02
C LYS A 114 3.20 -16.07 15.57
N ASP A 115 3.06 -17.32 16.03
CA ASP A 115 3.99 -18.41 15.68
C ASP A 115 4.09 -18.59 14.17
N LYS A 116 5.31 -18.56 13.65
CA LYS A 116 5.62 -18.69 12.20
C LYS A 116 5.20 -20.04 11.61
N SER A 117 4.93 -21.05 12.46
CA SER A 117 4.53 -22.40 12.01
C SER A 117 3.13 -22.47 11.40
N THR A 118 2.28 -21.45 11.62
CA THR A 118 0.89 -21.42 11.17
C THR A 118 0.63 -20.45 10.03
N MET A 119 1.68 -19.79 9.49
CA MET A 119 1.51 -18.77 8.45
C MET A 119 1.69 -19.35 7.04
N PRO A 120 0.82 -19.00 6.07
CA PRO A 120 1.09 -19.26 4.66
C PRO A 120 2.37 -18.52 4.29
N GLY A 121 3.23 -19.18 3.52
CA GLY A 121 4.61 -18.78 3.20
C GLY A 121 4.86 -17.29 3.11
N MET A 122 5.97 -16.85 3.69
CA MET A 122 6.39 -15.45 3.70
C MET A 122 6.31 -14.87 2.29
N SER A 123 5.73 -13.69 2.19
CA SER A 123 5.72 -12.92 0.94
C SER A 123 7.16 -12.59 0.54
N GLU A 124 7.54 -12.85 -0.71
CA GLU A 124 8.84 -12.44 -1.21
C GLU A 124 8.85 -10.91 -1.38
N ASN A 125 9.91 -10.28 -0.92
CA ASN A 125 10.13 -8.85 -1.13
C ASN A 125 10.42 -8.59 -2.62
N PRO A 126 9.56 -7.84 -3.35
CA PRO A 126 9.77 -7.57 -4.77
C PRO A 126 10.65 -6.33 -5.03
N PHE A 127 11.07 -5.61 -3.99
CA PHE A 127 11.76 -4.33 -4.12
C PHE A 127 13.27 -4.52 -4.23
N ASP A 128 13.83 -4.28 -5.41
CA ASP A 128 15.29 -4.28 -5.65
C ASP A 128 15.93 -3.01 -5.09
N LYS A 129 15.20 -1.88 -5.11
CA LYS A 129 15.66 -0.56 -4.63
C LYS A 129 14.51 0.26 -4.09
N VAL A 130 14.76 1.01 -3.03
CA VAL A 130 13.78 1.92 -2.41
C VAL A 130 14.33 3.34 -2.38
N TYR A 131 13.60 4.28 -2.93
CA TYR A 131 13.94 5.70 -2.95
C TYR A 131 13.04 6.46 -1.98
N LEU A 132 13.63 7.16 -1.00
CA LEU A 132 12.90 8.05 -0.11
C LEU A 132 12.92 9.46 -0.70
N VAL A 133 11.77 10.12 -0.64
CA VAL A 133 11.61 11.51 -1.10
C VAL A 133 10.90 12.33 -0.03
N THR A 134 11.27 13.59 0.10
CA THR A 134 10.63 14.51 1.03
C THR A 134 9.30 14.99 0.45
N PRO A 135 8.15 14.66 1.08
CA PRO A 135 6.86 15.18 0.66
C PRO A 135 6.80 16.70 0.82
N GLN A 136 5.99 17.34 -0.02
CA GLN A 136 5.78 18.80 0.08
C GLN A 136 5.25 19.17 1.48
N GLY A 137 5.87 20.18 2.10
CA GLY A 137 5.50 20.64 3.44
C GLY A 137 6.10 19.81 4.58
N THR A 138 6.98 18.85 4.28
CA THR A 138 7.69 18.03 5.27
C THR A 138 9.15 18.45 5.37
N ASP A 139 9.76 18.27 6.55
CA ASP A 139 11.16 18.55 6.78
C ASP A 139 12.05 17.46 6.18
N THR A 140 13.10 17.88 5.46
CA THR A 140 14.10 16.96 4.90
C THR A 140 14.81 16.12 5.98
N ALA A 141 15.06 16.69 7.15
CA ALA A 141 15.65 15.97 8.28
C ALA A 141 14.82 14.78 8.75
N LEU A 142 13.49 14.86 8.61
CA LEU A 142 12.61 13.71 8.83
C LEU A 142 12.87 12.62 7.80
N THR A 143 12.96 12.97 6.51
CA THR A 143 13.18 11.99 5.44
C THR A 143 14.57 11.33 5.57
N GLU A 144 15.58 12.06 6.01
CA GLU A 144 16.92 11.50 6.31
C GLU A 144 16.83 10.41 7.40
N ARG A 145 16.13 10.68 8.52
CA ARG A 145 15.91 9.67 9.58
C ARG A 145 15.10 8.47 9.09
N LEU A 146 14.08 8.72 8.28
CA LEU A 146 13.28 7.66 7.65
C LEU A 146 14.11 6.81 6.69
N THR A 147 15.04 7.42 5.97
CA THR A 147 15.95 6.70 5.07
C THR A 147 16.87 5.78 5.86
N GLU A 148 17.42 6.23 6.98
CA GLU A 148 18.26 5.38 7.84
C GLU A 148 17.45 4.18 8.38
N LYS A 149 16.19 4.38 8.77
CA LYS A 149 15.30 3.26 9.16
C LYS A 149 15.03 2.32 7.99
N ALA A 150 14.72 2.85 6.81
CA ALA A 150 14.45 2.04 5.63
C ALA A 150 15.64 1.14 5.23
N LYS A 151 16.89 1.57 5.47
CA LYS A 151 18.11 0.80 5.18
C LYS A 151 18.24 -0.51 5.97
N TYR A 152 17.54 -0.65 7.10
CA TYR A 152 17.49 -1.92 7.83
C TYR A 152 16.64 -2.99 7.12
N HIS A 153 15.77 -2.58 6.20
CA HIS A 153 14.81 -3.45 5.50
C HIS A 153 15.11 -3.57 4.01
N PHE A 154 15.70 -2.52 3.41
CA PHE A 154 15.83 -2.40 1.95
C PHE A 154 17.20 -1.80 1.57
N ASP A 155 17.59 -2.00 0.31
CA ASP A 155 18.59 -1.13 -0.32
C ASP A 155 17.93 0.23 -0.59
N ALA A 156 18.05 1.16 0.39
CA ALA A 156 17.33 2.42 0.42
C ALA A 156 18.27 3.63 0.21
N GLU A 157 17.78 4.63 -0.51
CA GLU A 157 18.51 5.84 -0.87
C GLU A 157 17.59 7.07 -0.77
N LEU A 158 18.13 8.18 -0.23
CA LEU A 158 17.46 9.48 -0.23
C LEU A 158 17.64 10.15 -1.59
N CYS A 159 16.55 10.60 -2.19
CA CYS A 159 16.56 11.44 -3.38
C CYS A 159 16.16 12.87 -3.04
N ALA A 160 16.86 13.83 -3.66
CA ALA A 160 16.59 15.26 -3.43
C ALA A 160 15.20 15.68 -3.96
N THR A 161 14.72 15.03 -5.01
CA THR A 161 13.42 15.33 -5.63
C THR A 161 12.68 14.08 -6.08
N LEU A 162 11.35 14.17 -6.17
CA LEU A 162 10.53 13.11 -6.77
C LEU A 162 10.94 12.82 -8.22
N ALA A 163 11.29 13.85 -9.00
CA ALA A 163 11.71 13.71 -10.40
C ALA A 163 13.01 12.88 -10.51
N GLU A 164 13.95 13.11 -9.59
CA GLU A 164 15.18 12.31 -9.50
C GLU A 164 14.87 10.85 -9.16
N ALA A 165 14.06 10.61 -8.12
CA ALA A 165 13.65 9.26 -7.74
C ALA A 165 12.98 8.51 -8.88
N VAL A 166 12.07 9.17 -9.61
CA VAL A 166 11.40 8.57 -10.78
C VAL A 166 12.42 8.22 -11.88
N ARG A 167 13.38 9.11 -12.18
CA ARG A 167 14.42 8.86 -13.18
C ARG A 167 15.30 7.67 -12.78
N LEU A 168 15.71 7.58 -11.51
CA LEU A 168 16.51 6.47 -11.00
C LEU A 168 15.73 5.16 -10.98
N ALA A 169 14.49 5.18 -10.50
CA ALA A 169 13.62 4.01 -10.48
C ALA A 169 13.39 3.48 -11.91
N HIS A 170 13.14 4.37 -12.87
CA HIS A 170 12.98 3.99 -14.28
C HIS A 170 14.27 3.38 -14.87
N ALA A 171 15.43 3.94 -14.53
CA ALA A 171 16.72 3.42 -15.01
C ALA A 171 17.03 2.02 -14.46
N ASN A 172 16.63 1.75 -13.19
CA ASN A 172 16.84 0.46 -12.52
C ASN A 172 15.76 -0.58 -12.84
N THR A 173 14.63 -0.16 -13.43
CA THR A 173 13.59 -1.10 -13.83
C THR A 173 14.09 -1.95 -14.99
N ARG A 174 14.21 -3.26 -14.76
CA ARG A 174 14.55 -4.21 -15.82
C ARG A 174 13.39 -4.26 -16.81
N ARG A 175 13.70 -4.11 -18.08
CA ARG A 175 12.71 -4.34 -19.16
C ARG A 175 12.45 -5.84 -19.21
N GLY A 176 11.35 -6.26 -18.56
CA GLY A 176 10.83 -7.61 -18.67
C GLY A 176 10.11 -7.83 -19.98
#